data_8dea0fc6979b4742d48617998942d2c6
#
_entry.id   8dea0fc6979b4742d48617998942d2c6
#
_cell.length_a   1.000
_cell.length_b   1.000
_cell.length_c   1.000
_cell.angle_alpha   90.00
_cell.angle_beta   90.00
_cell.angle_gamma   90.00
#
_symmetry.space_group_name_H-M   'P 1'
#
loop_
_entity.id
_entity.type
_entity.pdbx_description
1 polymer ?
#
loop_
_entity_poly.entity_id
_entity_poly.type
_entity_poly.pdbx_seq_one_letter_code
_entity_poly.pdbx_strand_id
1 'polypeptide(L)'
;MLPEFGFLSLLFATTAALLLSIVPQIGIWRNKPSLTNTAWGLSYCFGIFTSASIGILAYSFATDDFTLEYVAAHSNSQLPTFFKIAATWGGHEGSILFWLFTLSLWLVAFAFFSRKNDRTFSAQTLSLLGLICLGFAIFILFYSNPFGRAFPAPVEGRDLNPMLQDIGLIFHPPLLYVGYVGFAVNFAMSISALIFNRSAQAIARAMRAWVLISWLFLTLGIVLGAWWAYYELGWGGWWFWDPVENASLMPWLLGLALLHSLMVTEKQGAFSYWTTLFSLLAFAFSVLGTFIVRSGALTSVHAFALDSSRGYVLLLIFFLLTVGSLSLFALRTNTNESAVKFPLISKTGAILGLNIVLAVATVSTFLGTFYPMLFQAMNWGSISVGAPYFNSIFLPLLTLVLFAMAATLCLSWFKSDKKRFFKRLLLLIPAAVIAYGMIWNALQNDDALRFHVFAYVLLTLAIWVLFVTLWQNWAKVRLSYFGMILAHCGVAIATMGAVMSSYFGSELGVRLAPQQSQQLGQFEFHYDRFSNEIGPNFTAEVAFFNVSKQGKPYAEIVPERRYYDVRTMTMSEVGLDAGLWGDLYIVMGDNLGKGEFTFRLHYKPLIRWLWLGGILMALGALCSAINLKRKRDE
;
A
#
# COMPACT_ATOMS: atom_id res chain seq x y z
N MET A 1 -7.87 -8.56 35.23
CA MET A 1 -8.04 -7.10 35.51
C MET A 1 -7.45 -6.22 34.41
N LEU A 2 -6.23 -6.49 33.90
CA LEU A 2 -5.64 -5.61 32.87
C LEU A 2 -6.46 -5.54 31.56
N PRO A 3 -6.98 -6.64 30.98
CA PRO A 3 -7.83 -6.59 29.80
C PRO A 3 -9.12 -5.76 29.97
N GLU A 4 -9.69 -5.75 31.17
CA GLU A 4 -10.87 -4.91 31.50
C GLU A 4 -10.53 -3.42 31.39
N PHE A 5 -9.31 -3.00 31.78
CA PHE A 5 -8.85 -1.64 31.56
C PHE A 5 -8.65 -1.34 30.07
N GLY A 6 -8.25 -2.33 29.25
CA GLY A 6 -8.20 -2.19 27.80
C GLY A 6 -9.57 -1.94 27.20
N PHE A 7 -10.57 -2.70 27.60
CA PHE A 7 -11.97 -2.52 27.20
C PHE A 7 -12.56 -1.18 27.70
N LEU A 8 -12.33 -0.82 28.96
CA LEU A 8 -12.75 0.48 29.52
C LEU A 8 -12.11 1.65 28.77
N SER A 9 -10.83 1.52 28.41
CA SER A 9 -10.16 2.53 27.58
C SER A 9 -10.84 2.69 26.22
N LEU A 10 -11.27 1.58 25.58
CA LEU A 10 -12.03 1.64 24.33
C LEU A 10 -13.40 2.32 24.51
N LEU A 11 -14.09 2.07 25.63
CA LEU A 11 -15.34 2.76 25.97
C LEU A 11 -15.14 4.27 26.16
N PHE A 12 -14.09 4.68 26.87
CA PHE A 12 -13.74 6.11 27.03
C PHE A 12 -13.33 6.75 25.70
N ALA A 13 -12.59 6.03 24.84
CA ALA A 13 -12.29 6.49 23.49
C ALA A 13 -13.59 6.70 22.69
N THR A 14 -14.51 5.75 22.72
CA THR A 14 -15.80 5.86 22.02
C THR A 14 -16.62 7.06 22.52
N THR A 15 -16.64 7.28 23.84
CA THR A 15 -17.30 8.45 24.46
C THR A 15 -16.64 9.76 24.01
N ALA A 16 -15.31 9.81 23.98
CA ALA A 16 -14.58 10.98 23.50
C ALA A 16 -14.87 11.27 22.02
N ALA A 17 -14.93 10.23 21.16
CA ALA A 17 -15.30 10.38 19.75
C ALA A 17 -16.74 10.88 19.58
N LEU A 18 -17.69 10.37 20.37
CA LEU A 18 -19.08 10.85 20.38
C LEU A 18 -19.16 12.34 20.76
N LEU A 19 -18.52 12.72 21.85
CA LEU A 19 -18.48 14.12 22.28
C LEU A 19 -17.77 15.00 21.26
N LEU A 20 -16.69 14.52 20.64
CA LEU A 20 -15.94 15.24 19.59
C LEU A 20 -16.81 15.47 18.35
N SER A 21 -17.65 14.51 17.98
CA SER A 21 -18.52 14.64 16.81
C SER A 21 -19.66 15.63 17.04
N ILE A 22 -20.12 15.85 18.28
CA ILE A 22 -21.33 16.63 18.61
C ILE A 22 -21.00 18.00 19.24
N VAL A 23 -20.17 18.05 20.27
CA VAL A 23 -20.01 19.25 21.11
C VAL A 23 -19.43 20.44 20.33
N PRO A 24 -18.34 20.27 19.53
CA PRO A 24 -17.83 21.38 18.73
C PRO A 24 -18.82 21.84 17.66
N GLN A 25 -19.65 20.95 17.10
CA GLN A 25 -20.69 21.30 16.11
C GLN A 25 -21.75 22.22 16.73
N ILE A 26 -22.20 21.90 17.96
CA ILE A 26 -23.09 22.77 18.72
C ILE A 26 -22.41 24.13 18.98
N GLY A 27 -21.11 24.11 19.28
CA GLY A 27 -20.31 25.33 19.47
C GLY A 27 -20.25 26.20 18.22
N ILE A 28 -20.04 25.61 17.06
CA ILE A 28 -20.02 26.28 15.75
C ILE A 28 -21.41 26.86 15.44
N TRP A 29 -22.45 26.05 15.56
CA TRP A 29 -23.83 26.45 15.26
C TRP A 29 -24.34 27.57 16.18
N ARG A 30 -23.98 27.51 17.49
CA ARG A 30 -24.39 28.54 18.47
C ARG A 30 -23.40 29.70 18.62
N ASN A 31 -22.35 29.77 17.81
CA ASN A 31 -21.26 30.75 17.90
C ASN A 31 -20.64 30.83 19.31
N LYS A 32 -20.46 29.67 19.98
CA LYS A 32 -19.84 29.56 21.31
C LYS A 32 -18.41 29.03 21.23
N PRO A 33 -17.38 29.90 21.27
CA PRO A 33 -15.97 29.48 21.13
C PRO A 33 -15.52 28.47 22.20
N SER A 34 -16.08 28.53 23.41
CA SER A 34 -15.76 27.56 24.48
C SER A 34 -16.09 26.12 24.07
N LEU A 35 -17.27 25.89 23.47
CA LEU A 35 -17.67 24.58 22.97
C LEU A 35 -16.88 24.20 21.72
N THR A 36 -16.67 25.13 20.78
CA THR A 36 -15.87 24.86 19.56
C THR A 36 -14.45 24.42 19.92
N ASN A 37 -13.83 25.04 20.93
CA ASN A 37 -12.47 24.74 21.34
C ASN A 37 -12.32 23.38 22.06
N THR A 38 -13.40 22.71 22.48
CA THR A 38 -13.33 21.36 23.04
C THR A 38 -12.81 20.33 22.03
N ALA A 39 -12.89 20.61 20.72
CA ALA A 39 -12.43 19.73 19.65
C ALA A 39 -10.99 19.24 19.86
N TRP A 40 -10.08 20.11 20.29
CA TRP A 40 -8.67 19.74 20.50
C TRP A 40 -8.49 18.83 21.72
N GLY A 41 -9.10 19.19 22.84
CA GLY A 41 -9.04 18.39 24.07
C GLY A 41 -9.61 16.99 23.88
N LEU A 42 -10.79 16.90 23.26
CA LEU A 42 -11.45 15.62 22.97
C LEU A 42 -10.65 14.76 21.99
N SER A 43 -9.97 15.38 21.00
CA SER A 43 -9.08 14.66 20.09
C SER A 43 -7.90 14.02 20.83
N TYR A 44 -7.28 14.74 21.78
CA TYR A 44 -6.19 14.17 22.59
C TYR A 44 -6.69 13.09 23.56
N CYS A 45 -7.86 13.27 24.19
CA CYS A 45 -8.48 12.23 25.02
C CYS A 45 -8.71 10.95 24.21
N PHE A 46 -9.30 11.07 23.01
CA PHE A 46 -9.48 9.93 22.11
C PHE A 46 -8.17 9.21 21.79
N GLY A 47 -7.12 9.97 21.44
CA GLY A 47 -5.80 9.40 21.14
C GLY A 47 -5.18 8.68 22.34
N ILE A 48 -5.26 9.24 23.54
CA ILE A 48 -4.74 8.63 24.77
C ILE A 48 -5.45 7.31 25.06
N PHE A 49 -6.78 7.31 25.06
CA PHE A 49 -7.54 6.11 25.40
C PHE A 49 -7.42 5.01 24.32
N THR A 50 -7.36 5.38 23.05
CA THR A 50 -7.13 4.40 21.97
C THR A 50 -5.72 3.80 22.09
N SER A 51 -4.71 4.63 22.41
CA SER A 51 -3.33 4.17 22.64
C SER A 51 -3.24 3.23 23.85
N ALA A 52 -3.94 3.54 24.94
CA ALA A 52 -4.00 2.67 26.11
C ALA A 52 -4.65 1.31 25.77
N SER A 53 -5.76 1.33 25.01
CA SER A 53 -6.46 0.12 24.62
C SER A 53 -5.57 -0.82 23.79
N ILE A 54 -4.93 -0.33 22.72
CA ILE A 54 -4.05 -1.16 21.88
C ILE A 54 -2.78 -1.58 22.64
N GLY A 55 -2.22 -0.70 23.50
CA GLY A 55 -1.05 -1.01 24.30
C GLY A 55 -1.31 -2.13 25.31
N ILE A 56 -2.49 -2.16 25.95
CA ILE A 56 -2.91 -3.24 26.84
C ILE A 56 -3.07 -4.55 26.06
N LEU A 57 -3.66 -4.52 24.89
CA LEU A 57 -3.78 -5.71 24.04
C LEU A 57 -2.40 -6.27 23.65
N ALA A 58 -1.48 -5.41 23.21
CA ALA A 58 -0.12 -5.80 22.88
C ALA A 58 0.64 -6.38 24.11
N TYR A 59 0.43 -5.81 25.28
CA TYR A 59 1.00 -6.35 26.52
C TYR A 59 0.41 -7.73 26.85
N SER A 60 -0.90 -7.92 26.67
CA SER A 60 -1.56 -9.23 26.88
C SER A 60 -0.99 -10.31 25.97
N PHE A 61 -0.65 -9.97 24.71
CA PHE A 61 0.08 -10.86 23.82
C PHE A 61 1.49 -11.17 24.32
N ALA A 62 2.24 -10.13 24.73
CA ALA A 62 3.62 -10.29 25.19
C ALA A 62 3.74 -11.14 26.48
N THR A 63 2.67 -11.21 27.27
CA THR A 63 2.61 -11.95 28.57
C THR A 63 1.80 -13.24 28.50
N ASP A 64 1.41 -13.67 27.30
CA ASP A 64 0.65 -14.91 27.06
C ASP A 64 -0.66 -14.99 27.88
N ASP A 65 -1.42 -13.87 27.95
CA ASP A 65 -2.70 -13.82 28.65
C ASP A 65 -3.78 -14.56 27.85
N PHE A 66 -3.73 -15.91 27.85
CA PHE A 66 -4.68 -16.79 27.17
C PHE A 66 -6.10 -16.75 27.77
N THR A 67 -6.33 -15.97 28.81
CA THR A 67 -7.70 -15.67 29.26
C THR A 67 -8.45 -14.78 28.26
N LEU A 68 -7.75 -14.11 27.35
CA LEU A 68 -8.33 -13.45 26.19
C LEU A 68 -8.47 -14.42 25.01
N GLU A 69 -9.69 -14.55 24.49
CA GLU A 69 -9.97 -15.43 23.33
C GLU A 69 -9.09 -15.07 22.12
N TYR A 70 -8.91 -13.78 21.88
CA TYR A 70 -8.11 -13.28 20.77
C TYR A 70 -6.63 -13.65 20.91
N VAL A 71 -6.04 -13.52 22.09
CA VAL A 71 -4.64 -13.92 22.37
C VAL A 71 -4.47 -15.42 22.23
N ALA A 72 -5.38 -16.21 22.83
CA ALA A 72 -5.35 -17.67 22.76
C ALA A 72 -5.48 -18.20 21.31
N ALA A 73 -6.20 -17.48 20.43
CA ALA A 73 -6.37 -17.86 19.03
C ALA A 73 -5.17 -17.54 18.14
N HIS A 74 -4.31 -16.57 18.51
CA HIS A 74 -3.29 -16.01 17.65
C HIS A 74 -1.87 -15.96 18.26
N SER A 75 -1.64 -16.60 19.41
CA SER A 75 -0.33 -16.68 20.06
C SER A 75 -0.09 -18.04 20.67
N ASN A 76 1.15 -18.27 21.10
CA ASN A 76 1.60 -19.47 21.80
C ASN A 76 2.80 -19.11 22.68
N SER A 77 3.03 -19.87 23.77
CA SER A 77 4.15 -19.60 24.68
C SER A 77 5.53 -19.73 24.00
N GLN A 78 5.65 -20.60 23.00
CA GLN A 78 6.89 -20.82 22.23
C GLN A 78 7.13 -19.76 21.14
N LEU A 79 6.11 -18.96 20.79
CA LEU A 79 6.24 -17.93 19.75
C LEU A 79 7.23 -16.85 20.18
N PRO A 80 8.20 -16.43 19.35
CA PRO A 80 9.11 -15.35 19.68
C PRO A 80 8.39 -14.04 20.04
N THR A 81 8.85 -13.33 21.09
CA THR A 81 8.16 -12.17 21.68
C THR A 81 7.81 -11.07 20.66
N PHE A 82 8.68 -10.81 19.68
CA PHE A 82 8.40 -9.80 18.66
C PHE A 82 7.23 -10.20 17.76
N PHE A 83 7.03 -11.50 17.50
CA PHE A 83 5.85 -11.99 16.78
C PHE A 83 4.61 -11.98 17.67
N LYS A 84 4.73 -12.25 18.98
CA LYS A 84 3.62 -12.06 19.93
C LYS A 84 3.08 -10.65 19.88
N ILE A 85 3.97 -9.63 19.94
CA ILE A 85 3.56 -8.22 19.83
C ILE A 85 2.93 -7.93 18.46
N ALA A 86 3.52 -8.42 17.36
CA ALA A 86 2.98 -8.23 16.02
C ALA A 86 1.63 -8.95 15.81
N ALA A 87 1.39 -10.07 16.49
CA ALA A 87 0.12 -10.77 16.48
C ALA A 87 -1.07 -9.90 16.98
N THR A 88 -0.78 -8.81 17.69
CA THR A 88 -1.81 -7.80 18.06
C THR A 88 -2.62 -7.36 16.83
N TRP A 89 -2.02 -7.26 15.66
CA TRP A 89 -2.68 -6.93 14.39
C TRP A 89 -2.73 -8.09 13.39
N GLY A 90 -2.32 -9.29 13.80
CA GLY A 90 -2.29 -10.49 12.96
C GLY A 90 -3.65 -11.17 12.74
N GLY A 91 -4.70 -10.74 13.44
CA GLY A 91 -6.06 -11.25 13.31
C GLY A 91 -7.09 -10.14 13.14
N HIS A 92 -8.37 -10.52 13.07
CA HIS A 92 -9.44 -9.59 12.72
C HIS A 92 -9.64 -8.47 13.77
N GLU A 93 -9.84 -8.85 15.05
CA GLU A 93 -10.22 -7.93 16.13
C GLU A 93 -9.12 -6.91 16.43
N GLY A 94 -7.90 -7.38 16.56
CA GLY A 94 -6.77 -6.51 16.87
C GLY A 94 -6.36 -5.63 15.69
N SER A 95 -6.47 -6.13 14.45
CA SER A 95 -6.15 -5.33 13.26
C SER A 95 -7.10 -4.16 13.05
N ILE A 96 -8.39 -4.28 13.40
CA ILE A 96 -9.32 -3.16 13.32
C ILE A 96 -9.16 -2.18 14.49
N LEU A 97 -8.76 -2.66 15.68
CA LEU A 97 -8.37 -1.78 16.77
C LEU A 97 -7.09 -1.01 16.40
N PHE A 98 -6.11 -1.66 15.75
CA PHE A 98 -4.92 -1.00 15.22
C PHE A 98 -5.25 0.02 14.12
N TRP A 99 -6.25 -0.25 13.27
CA TRP A 99 -6.78 0.71 12.30
C TRP A 99 -7.34 1.96 12.97
N LEU A 100 -8.16 1.78 14.04
CA LEU A 100 -8.71 2.88 14.83
C LEU A 100 -7.60 3.66 15.54
N PHE A 101 -6.60 2.97 16.09
CA PHE A 101 -5.41 3.60 16.68
C PHE A 101 -4.67 4.46 15.64
N THR A 102 -4.46 3.95 14.44
CA THR A 102 -3.82 4.71 13.36
C THR A 102 -4.63 5.96 12.98
N LEU A 103 -5.96 5.83 12.90
CA LEU A 103 -6.84 6.99 12.68
C LEU A 103 -6.73 8.00 13.83
N SER A 104 -6.59 7.53 15.07
CA SER A 104 -6.38 8.42 16.23
C SER A 104 -5.07 9.20 16.13
N LEU A 105 -4.01 8.61 15.63
CA LEU A 105 -2.73 9.31 15.39
C LEU A 105 -2.89 10.44 14.34
N TRP A 106 -3.63 10.20 13.25
CA TRP A 106 -3.94 11.23 12.26
C TRP A 106 -4.83 12.34 12.83
N LEU A 107 -5.83 12.00 13.64
CA LEU A 107 -6.68 12.95 14.35
C LEU A 107 -5.86 13.85 15.28
N VAL A 108 -5.00 13.24 16.11
CA VAL A 108 -4.11 13.95 17.05
C VAL A 108 -3.10 14.82 16.29
N ALA A 109 -2.51 14.30 15.20
CA ALA A 109 -1.60 15.07 14.37
C ALA A 109 -2.32 16.29 13.75
N PHE A 110 -3.53 16.10 13.20
CA PHE A 110 -4.31 17.21 12.67
C PHE A 110 -4.67 18.22 13.77
N ALA A 111 -5.10 17.78 14.94
CA ALA A 111 -5.36 18.64 16.09
C ALA A 111 -4.12 19.47 16.47
N PHE A 112 -2.94 18.85 16.51
CA PHE A 112 -1.70 19.53 16.85
C PHE A 112 -1.30 20.59 15.82
N PHE A 113 -1.28 20.25 14.53
CA PHE A 113 -0.83 21.16 13.47
C PHE A 113 -1.86 22.23 13.08
N SER A 114 -3.16 22.02 13.41
CA SER A 114 -4.23 22.97 13.09
C SER A 114 -4.45 24.06 14.14
N ARG A 115 -3.77 24.02 15.30
CA ARG A 115 -3.97 24.97 16.41
C ARG A 115 -3.87 26.46 16.03
N LYS A 116 -3.02 26.77 15.06
CA LYS A 116 -2.78 28.15 14.59
C LYS A 116 -3.59 28.51 13.35
N ASN A 117 -4.40 27.60 12.82
CA ASN A 117 -5.22 27.79 11.63
C ASN A 117 -6.59 28.39 12.00
N ASP A 118 -7.46 28.55 10.99
CA ASP A 118 -8.87 28.89 11.21
C ASP A 118 -9.52 27.89 12.16
N ARG A 119 -9.88 28.37 13.35
CA ARG A 119 -10.38 27.54 14.44
C ARG A 119 -11.69 26.85 14.11
N THR A 120 -12.61 27.58 13.47
CA THR A 120 -13.92 27.05 13.12
C THR A 120 -13.81 25.93 12.08
N PHE A 121 -13.03 26.17 11.02
CA PHE A 121 -12.77 25.16 9.99
C PHE A 121 -12.04 23.93 10.57
N SER A 122 -11.05 24.15 11.42
CA SER A 122 -10.29 23.05 12.04
C SER A 122 -11.15 22.25 13.01
N ALA A 123 -11.99 22.90 13.83
CA ALA A 123 -12.92 22.23 14.74
C ALA A 123 -13.97 21.39 13.97
N GLN A 124 -14.48 21.93 12.86
CA GLN A 124 -15.38 21.19 11.95
C GLN A 124 -14.69 19.93 11.42
N THR A 125 -13.46 20.06 10.94
CA THR A 125 -12.67 18.94 10.41
C THR A 125 -12.40 17.88 11.50
N LEU A 126 -12.03 18.31 12.72
CA LEU A 126 -11.85 17.42 13.88
C LEU A 126 -13.14 16.68 14.25
N SER A 127 -14.30 17.37 14.21
CA SER A 127 -15.57 16.74 14.49
C SER A 127 -15.95 15.69 13.45
N LEU A 128 -15.66 15.93 12.19
CA LEU A 128 -15.90 14.95 11.13
C LEU A 128 -14.98 13.74 11.25
N LEU A 129 -13.69 13.96 11.58
CA LEU A 129 -12.78 12.87 11.94
C LEU A 129 -13.28 12.10 13.16
N GLY A 130 -13.79 12.82 14.19
CA GLY A 130 -14.42 12.22 15.36
C GLY A 130 -15.61 11.34 15.02
N LEU A 131 -16.45 11.76 14.07
CA LEU A 131 -17.59 10.98 13.59
C LEU A 131 -17.15 9.67 12.88
N ILE A 132 -16.07 9.75 12.09
CA ILE A 132 -15.48 8.55 11.47
C ILE A 132 -14.93 7.63 12.56
N CYS A 133 -14.17 8.18 13.53
CA CYS A 133 -13.65 7.42 14.68
C CYS A 133 -14.77 6.74 15.45
N LEU A 134 -15.89 7.44 15.70
CA LEU A 134 -17.07 6.91 16.38
C LEU A 134 -17.65 5.69 15.65
N GLY A 135 -17.82 5.78 14.33
CA GLY A 135 -18.34 4.67 13.54
C GLY A 135 -17.50 3.40 13.67
N PHE A 136 -16.18 3.52 13.58
CA PHE A 136 -15.27 2.38 13.76
C PHE A 136 -15.16 1.92 15.22
N ALA A 137 -15.21 2.83 16.20
CA ALA A 137 -15.21 2.46 17.61
C ALA A 137 -16.46 1.66 18.00
N ILE A 138 -17.64 2.07 17.52
CA ILE A 138 -18.89 1.30 17.69
C ILE A 138 -18.76 -0.08 17.01
N PHE A 139 -18.22 -0.13 15.80
CA PHE A 139 -17.99 -1.40 15.12
C PHE A 139 -17.12 -2.34 15.95
N ILE A 140 -16.01 -1.84 16.52
CA ILE A 140 -15.12 -2.66 17.36
C ILE A 140 -15.84 -3.14 18.61
N LEU A 141 -16.56 -2.27 19.32
CA LEU A 141 -17.24 -2.62 20.56
C LEU A 141 -18.28 -3.74 20.39
N PHE A 142 -19.04 -3.71 19.29
CA PHE A 142 -20.19 -4.61 19.12
C PHE A 142 -19.92 -5.80 18.19
N TYR A 143 -18.97 -5.69 17.27
CA TYR A 143 -18.74 -6.70 16.23
C TYR A 143 -17.32 -7.26 16.19
N SER A 144 -16.34 -6.61 16.84
CA SER A 144 -14.93 -6.98 16.71
C SER A 144 -14.13 -6.68 17.97
N ASN A 145 -14.68 -7.02 19.15
CA ASN A 145 -14.06 -6.73 20.44
C ASN A 145 -12.89 -7.69 20.74
N PRO A 146 -11.63 -7.18 20.82
CA PRO A 146 -10.47 -8.02 21.09
C PRO A 146 -10.32 -8.42 22.56
N PHE A 147 -11.15 -7.88 23.48
CA PHE A 147 -11.09 -8.13 24.92
C PHE A 147 -12.11 -9.19 25.39
N GLY A 148 -12.67 -9.99 24.48
CA GLY A 148 -13.50 -11.13 24.80
C GLY A 148 -12.75 -12.18 25.64
N ARG A 149 -13.44 -12.75 26.65
CA ARG A 149 -12.86 -13.74 27.56
C ARG A 149 -13.11 -15.15 27.08
N ALA A 150 -12.06 -15.96 27.05
CA ALA A 150 -12.16 -17.41 26.86
C ALA A 150 -12.63 -18.08 28.16
N PHE A 151 -13.65 -18.92 28.07
CA PHE A 151 -14.12 -19.71 29.20
C PHE A 151 -14.45 -21.15 28.78
N PRO A 152 -13.80 -22.18 29.34
CA PRO A 152 -12.63 -22.09 30.22
C PRO A 152 -11.42 -21.49 29.49
N ALA A 153 -10.55 -20.79 30.21
CA ALA A 153 -9.30 -20.31 29.63
C ALA A 153 -8.40 -21.47 29.25
N PRO A 154 -7.89 -21.53 28.02
CA PRO A 154 -6.98 -22.59 27.60
C PRO A 154 -5.63 -22.45 28.31
N VAL A 155 -4.94 -23.57 28.53
CA VAL A 155 -3.60 -23.60 29.14
C VAL A 155 -2.56 -23.06 28.14
N GLU A 156 -2.79 -23.25 26.84
CA GLU A 156 -1.88 -22.89 25.77
C GLU A 156 -2.65 -22.31 24.57
N GLY A 157 -2.01 -21.42 23.81
CA GLY A 157 -2.60 -20.81 22.65
C GLY A 157 -2.40 -21.62 21.36
N ARG A 158 -3.21 -21.26 20.32
CA ARG A 158 -3.24 -21.95 19.03
C ARG A 158 -2.11 -21.57 18.07
N ASP A 159 -1.19 -20.74 18.53
CA ASP A 159 -0.11 -20.14 17.74
C ASP A 159 -0.57 -19.14 16.66
N LEU A 160 0.34 -18.33 16.19
CA LEU A 160 0.16 -17.45 15.04
C LEU A 160 0.17 -18.28 13.75
N ASN A 161 -0.57 -17.83 12.73
CA ASN A 161 -0.47 -18.45 11.40
C ASN A 161 1.00 -18.41 10.93
N PRO A 162 1.61 -19.55 10.52
CA PRO A 162 2.98 -19.63 10.05
C PRO A 162 3.36 -18.57 9.01
N MET A 163 2.52 -18.32 8.02
CA MET A 163 2.72 -17.26 7.00
C MET A 163 2.88 -15.86 7.60
N LEU A 164 2.46 -15.64 8.84
CA LEU A 164 2.57 -14.38 9.55
C LEU A 164 3.77 -14.32 10.50
N GLN A 165 4.50 -15.44 10.68
CA GLN A 165 5.70 -15.50 11.52
C GLN A 165 6.93 -15.01 10.77
N ASP A 166 6.81 -13.81 10.20
CA ASP A 166 7.82 -13.15 9.38
C ASP A 166 7.96 -11.66 9.74
N ILE A 167 9.11 -11.08 9.43
CA ILE A 167 9.40 -9.65 9.64
C ILE A 167 8.43 -8.76 8.85
N GLY A 168 7.88 -9.25 7.75
CA GLY A 168 6.85 -8.58 6.95
C GLY A 168 5.62 -8.23 7.78
N LEU A 169 5.16 -9.12 8.68
CA LEU A 169 4.04 -8.84 9.58
C LEU A 169 4.33 -7.65 10.52
N ILE A 170 5.58 -7.48 10.95
CA ILE A 170 5.94 -6.42 11.88
C ILE A 170 5.79 -5.05 11.24
N PHE A 171 6.21 -4.88 9.97
CA PHE A 171 6.33 -3.56 9.33
C PHE A 171 5.29 -3.27 8.26
N HIS A 172 4.89 -4.26 7.43
CA HIS A 172 4.02 -4.03 6.30
C HIS A 172 2.61 -3.55 6.69
N PRO A 173 1.83 -4.23 7.58
CA PRO A 173 0.49 -3.78 7.93
C PRO A 173 0.47 -2.39 8.60
N PRO A 174 1.39 -2.06 9.56
CA PRO A 174 1.47 -0.72 10.10
C PRO A 174 1.70 0.37 9.04
N LEU A 175 2.59 0.17 8.09
CA LEU A 175 2.85 1.15 7.03
C LEU A 175 1.64 1.33 6.11
N LEU A 176 0.96 0.24 5.74
CA LEU A 176 -0.27 0.29 4.97
C LEU A 176 -1.36 1.09 5.72
N TYR A 177 -1.59 0.79 7.00
CA TYR A 177 -2.61 1.46 7.80
C TYR A 177 -2.34 2.96 7.91
N VAL A 178 -1.11 3.35 8.26
CA VAL A 178 -0.73 4.77 8.28
C VAL A 178 -0.98 5.41 6.92
N GLY A 179 -0.70 4.71 5.85
CA GLY A 179 -0.89 5.23 4.49
C GLY A 179 -2.36 5.49 4.14
N TYR A 180 -3.17 4.44 4.06
CA TYR A 180 -4.53 4.60 3.52
C TYR A 180 -5.51 5.25 4.51
N VAL A 181 -5.33 5.07 5.84
CA VAL A 181 -6.14 5.76 6.85
C VAL A 181 -5.90 7.27 6.83
N GLY A 182 -4.70 7.70 6.48
CA GLY A 182 -4.34 9.13 6.42
C GLY A 182 -5.18 9.95 5.43
N PHE A 183 -5.77 9.33 4.41
CA PHE A 183 -6.70 10.00 3.52
C PHE A 183 -7.97 10.50 4.22
N ALA A 184 -8.30 10.01 5.43
CA ALA A 184 -9.39 10.52 6.25
C ALA A 184 -9.27 12.02 6.53
N VAL A 185 -8.04 12.55 6.72
CA VAL A 185 -7.82 13.97 6.97
C VAL A 185 -8.26 14.80 5.77
N ASN A 186 -7.86 14.39 4.56
CA ASN A 186 -8.23 15.09 3.33
C ASN A 186 -9.73 14.99 3.03
N PHE A 187 -10.32 13.82 3.29
CA PHE A 187 -11.77 13.60 3.23
C PHE A 187 -12.51 14.60 4.13
N ALA A 188 -12.14 14.65 5.42
CA ALA A 188 -12.79 15.53 6.39
C ALA A 188 -12.58 17.03 6.05
N MET A 189 -11.38 17.42 5.55
CA MET A 189 -11.12 18.78 5.09
C MET A 189 -12.00 19.14 3.88
N SER A 190 -12.18 18.22 2.92
CA SER A 190 -13.04 18.44 1.75
C SER A 190 -14.51 18.59 2.13
N ILE A 191 -15.02 17.74 3.04
CA ILE A 191 -16.38 17.87 3.59
C ILE A 191 -16.53 19.20 4.32
N SER A 192 -15.57 19.60 5.16
CA SER A 192 -15.60 20.89 5.84
C SER A 192 -15.63 22.06 4.86
N ALA A 193 -14.87 21.98 3.76
CA ALA A 193 -14.86 23.00 2.72
C ALA A 193 -16.21 23.11 2.01
N LEU A 194 -16.86 21.99 1.70
CA LEU A 194 -18.19 21.97 1.12
C LEU A 194 -19.26 22.56 2.07
N ILE A 195 -19.19 22.23 3.38
CA ILE A 195 -20.11 22.78 4.40
C ILE A 195 -19.96 24.30 4.51
N PHE A 196 -18.73 24.81 4.57
CA PHE A 196 -18.45 26.24 4.70
C PHE A 196 -18.38 26.99 3.37
N ASN A 197 -18.70 26.34 2.27
CA ASN A 197 -18.63 26.90 0.92
C ASN A 197 -17.26 27.53 0.59
N ARG A 198 -16.16 26.86 1.02
CA ARG A 198 -14.80 27.27 0.73
C ARG A 198 -14.32 26.64 -0.56
N SER A 199 -13.60 27.43 -1.38
CA SER A 199 -13.00 26.89 -2.59
C SER A 199 -11.91 25.86 -2.27
N ALA A 200 -11.81 24.83 -3.12
CA ALA A 200 -10.74 23.84 -3.02
C ALA A 200 -9.35 24.51 -3.10
N GLN A 201 -9.21 25.61 -3.85
CA GLN A 201 -7.96 26.38 -3.96
C GLN A 201 -7.49 26.93 -2.61
N ALA A 202 -8.41 27.42 -1.77
CA ALA A 202 -8.07 28.00 -0.47
C ALA A 202 -7.42 26.99 0.49
N ILE A 203 -7.75 25.70 0.36
CA ILE A 203 -7.26 24.65 1.24
C ILE A 203 -6.24 23.70 0.56
N ALA A 204 -6.05 23.83 -0.76
CA ALA A 204 -5.25 22.90 -1.57
C ALA A 204 -3.82 22.70 -1.04
N ARG A 205 -3.15 23.78 -0.63
CA ARG A 205 -1.79 23.73 -0.09
C ARG A 205 -1.72 22.94 1.23
N ALA A 206 -2.69 23.14 2.12
CA ALA A 206 -2.76 22.41 3.40
C ALA A 206 -3.06 20.92 3.15
N MET A 207 -4.02 20.61 2.30
CA MET A 207 -4.37 19.25 1.90
C MET A 207 -3.18 18.50 1.31
N ARG A 208 -2.38 19.18 0.46
CA ARG A 208 -1.25 18.55 -0.23
C ARG A 208 -0.21 17.97 0.73
N ALA A 209 0.04 18.60 1.88
CA ALA A 209 0.95 18.08 2.89
C ALA A 209 0.45 16.76 3.47
N TRP A 210 -0.83 16.66 3.80
CA TRP A 210 -1.45 15.45 4.33
C TRP A 210 -1.46 14.31 3.32
N VAL A 211 -1.83 14.59 2.07
CA VAL A 211 -1.81 13.59 0.98
C VAL A 211 -0.40 13.06 0.75
N LEU A 212 0.62 13.92 0.73
CA LEU A 212 2.01 13.49 0.53
C LEU A 212 2.47 12.50 1.61
N ILE A 213 2.15 12.75 2.88
CA ILE A 213 2.51 11.84 3.97
C ILE A 213 1.71 10.53 3.88
N SER A 214 0.40 10.61 3.63
CA SER A 214 -0.44 9.41 3.44
C SER A 214 0.05 8.56 2.27
N TRP A 215 0.31 9.17 1.13
CA TRP A 215 0.78 8.48 -0.08
C TRP A 215 2.18 7.90 0.09
N LEU A 216 3.07 8.58 0.84
CA LEU A 216 4.40 8.07 1.21
C LEU A 216 4.29 6.73 1.95
N PHE A 217 3.51 6.70 3.04
CA PHE A 217 3.37 5.49 3.85
C PHE A 217 2.65 4.37 3.08
N LEU A 218 1.65 4.72 2.28
CA LEU A 218 0.98 3.74 1.43
C LEU A 218 1.92 3.16 0.36
N THR A 219 2.79 3.98 -0.23
CA THR A 219 3.82 3.51 -1.18
C THR A 219 4.79 2.55 -0.50
N LEU A 220 5.31 2.92 0.69
CA LEU A 220 6.20 2.04 1.45
C LEU A 220 5.50 0.74 1.85
N GLY A 221 4.23 0.82 2.27
CA GLY A 221 3.43 -0.34 2.62
C GLY A 221 3.25 -1.29 1.44
N ILE A 222 2.85 -0.78 0.27
CA ILE A 222 2.69 -1.59 -0.96
C ILE A 222 4.02 -2.23 -1.37
N VAL A 223 5.11 -1.46 -1.39
CA VAL A 223 6.44 -1.96 -1.78
C VAL A 223 6.92 -3.06 -0.83
N LEU A 224 6.74 -2.85 0.47
CA LEU A 224 7.14 -3.84 1.48
C LEU A 224 6.28 -5.10 1.41
N GLY A 225 4.96 -4.96 1.14
CA GLY A 225 4.08 -6.10 0.95
C GLY A 225 4.40 -6.91 -0.31
N ALA A 226 4.69 -6.22 -1.42
CA ALA A 226 5.13 -6.88 -2.64
C ALA A 226 6.49 -7.60 -2.47
N TRP A 227 7.40 -7.02 -1.67
CA TRP A 227 8.67 -7.67 -1.31
C TRP A 227 8.43 -8.88 -0.39
N TRP A 228 7.54 -8.76 0.60
CA TRP A 228 7.17 -9.87 1.50
C TRP A 228 6.54 -11.02 0.71
N ALA A 229 5.55 -10.75 -0.15
CA ALA A 229 4.96 -11.77 -1.02
C ALA A 229 6.00 -12.46 -1.92
N TYR A 230 7.02 -11.73 -2.37
CA TYR A 230 8.08 -12.26 -3.23
C TYR A 230 8.90 -13.33 -2.54
N TYR A 231 9.36 -13.13 -1.31
CA TYR A 231 10.22 -14.12 -0.64
C TYR A 231 9.46 -15.11 0.24
N GLU A 232 8.26 -14.78 0.71
CA GLU A 232 7.50 -15.63 1.65
C GLU A 232 6.63 -16.66 0.91
N LEU A 233 5.90 -16.26 -0.13
CA LEU A 233 4.93 -17.14 -0.78
C LEU A 233 5.58 -18.24 -1.64
N GLY A 234 6.83 -18.10 -2.00
CA GLY A 234 7.52 -19.08 -2.83
C GLY A 234 6.99 -19.20 -4.27
N TRP A 235 6.19 -18.25 -4.74
CA TRP A 235 5.59 -18.28 -6.09
C TRP A 235 6.48 -17.62 -7.17
N GLY A 236 7.59 -17.00 -6.78
CA GLY A 236 8.52 -16.33 -7.68
C GLY A 236 8.00 -15.04 -8.29
N GLY A 237 6.83 -14.56 -7.87
CA GLY A 237 6.22 -13.30 -8.27
C GLY A 237 6.25 -12.26 -7.16
N TRP A 238 5.95 -11.01 -7.50
CA TRP A 238 5.94 -9.88 -6.56
C TRP A 238 4.58 -9.15 -6.51
N TRP A 239 3.63 -9.48 -7.41
CA TRP A 239 2.28 -8.94 -7.47
C TRP A 239 1.36 -9.92 -8.18
N PHE A 240 0.28 -10.31 -7.54
CA PHE A 240 -0.59 -11.40 -7.99
C PHE A 240 -2.00 -10.93 -8.37
N TRP A 241 -2.27 -9.64 -8.28
CA TRP A 241 -3.60 -9.05 -8.46
C TRP A 241 -4.63 -9.64 -7.49
N ASP A 242 -4.16 -10.02 -6.31
CA ASP A 242 -5.02 -10.47 -5.22
C ASP A 242 -6.00 -9.35 -4.82
N PRO A 243 -7.27 -9.65 -4.42
CA PRO A 243 -8.21 -8.63 -3.98
C PRO A 243 -7.70 -7.70 -2.88
N VAL A 244 -6.85 -8.19 -1.97
CA VAL A 244 -6.27 -7.36 -0.89
C VAL A 244 -5.13 -6.48 -1.41
N GLU A 245 -4.32 -6.96 -2.33
CA GLU A 245 -3.35 -6.12 -3.05
C GLU A 245 -4.08 -4.98 -3.80
N ASN A 246 -5.13 -5.33 -4.54
CA ASN A 246 -5.97 -4.37 -5.27
C ASN A 246 -6.64 -3.35 -4.33
N ALA A 247 -7.03 -3.77 -3.13
CA ALA A 247 -7.61 -2.90 -2.11
C ALA A 247 -6.65 -1.77 -1.68
N SER A 248 -5.35 -2.03 -1.66
CA SER A 248 -4.33 -1.01 -1.38
C SER A 248 -3.98 -0.15 -2.59
N LEU A 249 -4.02 -0.73 -3.79
CA LEU A 249 -3.69 -0.06 -5.05
C LEU A 249 -4.71 1.02 -5.41
N MET A 250 -6.02 0.78 -5.21
CA MET A 250 -7.08 1.74 -5.55
C MET A 250 -6.92 3.10 -4.84
N PRO A 251 -6.79 3.19 -3.51
CA PRO A 251 -6.54 4.47 -2.85
C PRO A 251 -5.17 5.06 -3.18
N TRP A 252 -4.16 4.25 -3.53
CA TRP A 252 -2.85 4.73 -4.00
C TRP A 252 -2.95 5.47 -5.33
N LEU A 253 -3.69 4.92 -6.31
CA LEU A 253 -3.95 5.55 -7.62
C LEU A 253 -4.73 6.87 -7.46
N LEU A 254 -5.79 6.86 -6.63
CA LEU A 254 -6.59 8.05 -6.34
C LEU A 254 -5.79 9.11 -5.58
N GLY A 255 -4.94 8.70 -4.64
CA GLY A 255 -4.01 9.58 -3.93
C GLY A 255 -3.01 10.24 -4.86
N LEU A 256 -2.50 9.52 -5.85
CA LEU A 256 -1.61 10.06 -6.88
C LEU A 256 -2.33 11.08 -7.78
N ALA A 257 -3.55 10.78 -8.21
CA ALA A 257 -4.40 11.71 -8.96
C ALA A 257 -4.71 12.97 -8.14
N LEU A 258 -5.04 12.80 -6.86
CA LEU A 258 -5.27 13.89 -5.91
C LEU A 258 -4.03 14.79 -5.75
N LEU A 259 -2.84 14.23 -5.61
CA LEU A 259 -1.58 15.00 -5.50
C LEU A 259 -1.37 15.92 -6.69
N HIS A 260 -1.57 15.41 -7.90
CA HIS A 260 -1.40 16.18 -9.12
C HIS A 260 -2.53 17.20 -9.31
N SER A 261 -3.78 16.86 -8.97
CA SER A 261 -4.91 17.79 -8.97
C SER A 261 -4.68 18.94 -7.99
N LEU A 262 -4.26 18.65 -6.75
CA LEU A 262 -3.95 19.66 -5.73
C LEU A 262 -2.89 20.65 -6.20
N MET A 263 -1.87 20.19 -6.94
CA MET A 263 -0.83 21.07 -7.47
C MET A 263 -1.40 22.06 -8.51
N VAL A 264 -2.32 21.62 -9.36
CA VAL A 264 -2.98 22.46 -10.35
C VAL A 264 -3.97 23.41 -9.66
N THR A 265 -4.76 22.90 -8.72
CA THR A 265 -5.73 23.67 -7.94
C THR A 265 -5.05 24.79 -7.15
N GLU A 266 -3.93 24.49 -6.45
CA GLU A 266 -3.16 25.51 -5.71
C GLU A 266 -2.63 26.62 -6.61
N LYS A 267 -2.11 26.27 -7.80
CA LYS A 267 -1.42 27.24 -8.67
C LYS A 267 -2.34 28.04 -9.59
N GLN A 268 -3.43 27.44 -10.04
CA GLN A 268 -4.28 27.98 -11.11
C GLN A 268 -5.76 28.09 -10.73
N GLY A 269 -6.19 27.52 -9.59
CA GLY A 269 -7.62 27.39 -9.26
C GLY A 269 -8.38 26.39 -10.15
N ALA A 270 -7.69 25.74 -11.10
CA ALA A 270 -8.30 24.71 -11.94
C ALA A 270 -8.38 23.37 -11.18
N PHE A 271 -9.24 22.46 -11.64
CA PHE A 271 -9.43 21.11 -11.08
C PHE A 271 -10.05 21.05 -9.69
N SER A 272 -10.74 22.09 -9.22
CA SER A 272 -11.42 22.09 -7.92
C SER A 272 -12.33 20.87 -7.75
N TYR A 273 -13.09 20.50 -8.78
CA TYR A 273 -13.97 19.31 -8.78
C TYR A 273 -13.18 18.01 -8.67
N TRP A 274 -12.13 17.83 -9.48
CA TRP A 274 -11.26 16.65 -9.44
C TRP A 274 -10.59 16.51 -8.08
N THR A 275 -10.10 17.61 -7.52
CA THR A 275 -9.46 17.64 -6.20
C THR A 275 -10.42 17.18 -5.10
N THR A 276 -11.64 17.73 -5.08
CA THR A 276 -12.64 17.33 -4.10
C THR A 276 -13.07 15.89 -4.31
N LEU A 277 -13.39 15.49 -5.53
CA LEU A 277 -13.83 14.13 -5.85
C LEU A 277 -12.77 13.09 -5.48
N PHE A 278 -11.53 13.27 -5.89
CA PHE A 278 -10.46 12.33 -5.55
C PHE A 278 -10.17 12.27 -4.06
N SER A 279 -10.29 13.40 -3.35
CA SER A 279 -10.17 13.42 -1.89
C SER A 279 -11.24 12.56 -1.20
N LEU A 280 -12.49 12.65 -1.66
CA LEU A 280 -13.58 11.83 -1.14
C LEU A 280 -13.40 10.35 -1.48
N LEU A 281 -13.08 10.05 -2.73
CA LEU A 281 -12.93 8.68 -3.21
C LEU A 281 -11.68 7.99 -2.62
N ALA A 282 -10.55 8.67 -2.44
CA ALA A 282 -9.35 8.05 -1.88
C ALA A 282 -9.60 7.45 -0.49
N PHE A 283 -10.33 8.15 0.38
CA PHE A 283 -10.70 7.60 1.68
C PHE A 283 -11.85 6.58 1.59
N ALA A 284 -12.84 6.81 0.74
CA ALA A 284 -13.91 5.83 0.52
C ALA A 284 -13.35 4.48 0.09
N PHE A 285 -12.40 4.45 -0.85
CA PHE A 285 -11.74 3.22 -1.29
C PHE A 285 -10.81 2.61 -0.22
N SER A 286 -10.27 3.41 0.71
CA SER A 286 -9.57 2.88 1.89
C SER A 286 -10.51 2.12 2.82
N VAL A 287 -11.73 2.63 3.03
CA VAL A 287 -12.78 1.95 3.81
C VAL A 287 -13.29 0.71 3.07
N LEU A 288 -13.47 0.78 1.75
CA LEU A 288 -13.79 -0.37 0.91
C LEU A 288 -12.72 -1.46 1.00
N GLY A 289 -11.44 -1.08 1.00
CA GLY A 289 -10.33 -2.01 1.24
C GLY A 289 -10.43 -2.70 2.59
N THR A 290 -10.82 -1.98 3.64
CA THR A 290 -11.08 -2.54 4.96
C THR A 290 -12.21 -3.59 4.94
N PHE A 291 -13.26 -3.35 4.14
CA PHE A 291 -14.31 -4.32 3.89
C PHE A 291 -13.77 -5.57 3.16
N ILE A 292 -13.02 -5.40 2.07
CA ILE A 292 -12.46 -6.53 1.28
C ILE A 292 -11.66 -7.48 2.17
N VAL A 293 -10.75 -6.93 2.97
CA VAL A 293 -9.86 -7.72 3.83
C VAL A 293 -10.60 -8.49 4.91
N ARG A 294 -11.78 -8.02 5.36
CA ARG A 294 -12.45 -8.52 6.57
C ARG A 294 -13.79 -9.19 6.36
N SER A 295 -14.39 -9.04 5.18
CA SER A 295 -15.70 -9.62 4.89
C SER A 295 -15.67 -11.11 4.58
N GLY A 296 -14.50 -11.63 4.18
CA GLY A 296 -14.41 -12.98 3.61
C GLY A 296 -15.23 -13.17 2.33
N ALA A 297 -15.74 -12.08 1.73
CA ALA A 297 -16.57 -12.12 0.53
C ALA A 297 -15.77 -12.45 -0.73
N LEU A 298 -14.45 -12.26 -0.69
CA LEU A 298 -13.53 -12.52 -1.81
C LEU A 298 -12.45 -13.51 -1.37
N THR A 299 -12.15 -14.47 -2.25
CA THR A 299 -11.06 -15.41 -2.02
C THR A 299 -9.71 -14.67 -2.14
N SER A 300 -8.92 -14.71 -1.08
CA SER A 300 -7.61 -14.07 -1.01
C SER A 300 -6.67 -14.88 -0.12
N VAL A 301 -5.39 -14.93 -0.47
CA VAL A 301 -4.35 -15.49 0.40
C VAL A 301 -4.14 -14.70 1.69
N HIS A 302 -4.62 -13.45 1.73
CA HIS A 302 -4.59 -12.56 2.89
C HIS A 302 -5.86 -12.62 3.74
N ALA A 303 -6.84 -13.46 3.41
CA ALA A 303 -8.09 -13.59 4.15
C ALA A 303 -7.93 -14.57 5.31
N PHE A 304 -7.50 -14.09 6.46
CA PHE A 304 -7.26 -14.91 7.66
C PHE A 304 -8.51 -15.09 8.56
N ALA A 305 -9.63 -14.44 8.22
CA ALA A 305 -10.89 -14.57 8.96
C ALA A 305 -12.08 -14.40 8.03
N LEU A 306 -12.95 -15.37 8.00
CA LEU A 306 -14.18 -15.38 7.22
C LEU A 306 -15.37 -15.13 8.17
N ASP A 307 -15.86 -13.89 8.23
CA ASP A 307 -17.07 -13.55 8.98
C ASP A 307 -17.93 -12.55 8.18
N SER A 308 -18.95 -13.08 7.53
CA SER A 308 -19.83 -12.29 6.68
C SER A 308 -20.65 -11.24 7.46
N SER A 309 -20.95 -11.48 8.75
CA SER A 309 -21.74 -10.54 9.56
C SER A 309 -21.00 -9.21 9.79
N ARG A 310 -19.71 -9.28 10.01
CA ARG A 310 -18.79 -8.12 10.16
C ARG A 310 -18.66 -7.36 8.84
N GLY A 311 -18.68 -8.08 7.71
CA GLY A 311 -18.64 -7.49 6.38
C GLY A 311 -19.80 -6.53 6.11
N TYR A 312 -21.03 -6.91 6.43
CA TYR A 312 -22.20 -6.04 6.17
C TYR A 312 -22.14 -4.71 6.91
N VAL A 313 -21.64 -4.68 8.15
CA VAL A 313 -21.53 -3.43 8.92
C VAL A 313 -20.45 -2.51 8.32
N LEU A 314 -19.31 -3.06 7.90
CA LEU A 314 -18.28 -2.28 7.20
C LEU A 314 -18.78 -1.75 5.85
N LEU A 315 -19.56 -2.55 5.13
CA LEU A 315 -20.19 -2.11 3.89
C LEU A 315 -21.21 -0.98 4.13
N LEU A 316 -21.96 -1.04 5.23
CA LEU A 316 -22.88 0.05 5.62
C LEU A 316 -22.09 1.34 5.94
N ILE A 317 -20.99 1.26 6.69
CA ILE A 317 -20.10 2.41 6.96
C ILE A 317 -19.57 2.98 5.65
N PHE A 318 -19.07 2.14 4.75
CA PHE A 318 -18.60 2.54 3.42
C PHE A 318 -19.71 3.25 2.63
N PHE A 319 -20.92 2.67 2.59
CA PHE A 319 -22.08 3.23 1.88
C PHE A 319 -22.45 4.62 2.42
N LEU A 320 -22.58 4.75 3.74
CA LEU A 320 -22.94 6.02 4.38
C LEU A 320 -21.90 7.11 4.13
N LEU A 321 -20.61 6.78 4.26
CA LEU A 321 -19.52 7.70 3.97
C LEU A 321 -19.50 8.12 2.50
N THR A 322 -19.62 7.15 1.59
CA THR A 322 -19.51 7.40 0.14
C THR A 322 -20.73 8.15 -0.38
N VAL A 323 -21.93 7.63 -0.13
CA VAL A 323 -23.18 8.26 -0.62
C VAL A 323 -23.38 9.63 0.05
N GLY A 324 -23.17 9.73 1.36
CA GLY A 324 -23.31 11.00 2.09
C GLY A 324 -22.34 12.06 1.56
N SER A 325 -21.07 11.72 1.36
CA SER A 325 -20.07 12.67 0.86
C SER A 325 -20.28 13.06 -0.60
N LEU A 326 -20.63 12.11 -1.48
CA LEU A 326 -20.91 12.39 -2.89
C LEU A 326 -22.22 13.18 -3.06
N SER A 327 -23.25 12.92 -2.24
CA SER A 327 -24.48 13.74 -2.22
C SER A 327 -24.19 15.17 -1.80
N LEU A 328 -23.38 15.37 -0.75
CA LEU A 328 -22.96 16.69 -0.33
C LEU A 328 -22.13 17.39 -1.43
N PHE A 329 -21.24 16.67 -2.08
CA PHE A 329 -20.47 17.17 -3.22
C PHE A 329 -21.41 17.61 -4.35
N ALA A 330 -22.36 16.80 -4.76
CA ALA A 330 -23.32 17.15 -5.82
C ALA A 330 -24.19 18.37 -5.48
N LEU A 331 -24.62 18.50 -4.22
CA LEU A 331 -25.49 19.59 -3.77
C LEU A 331 -24.76 20.92 -3.52
N ARG A 332 -23.49 20.86 -3.14
CA ARG A 332 -22.72 22.04 -2.69
C ARG A 332 -21.67 22.52 -3.67
N THR A 333 -21.40 21.74 -4.73
CA THR A 333 -20.43 22.15 -5.72
C THR A 333 -20.99 23.28 -6.58
N ASN A 334 -20.39 24.46 -6.48
CA ASN A 334 -20.84 25.66 -7.19
C ASN A 334 -20.44 25.56 -8.66
N THR A 335 -21.38 25.34 -9.56
CA THR A 335 -21.17 25.31 -11.01
C THR A 335 -20.71 26.67 -11.60
N ASN A 336 -20.79 27.74 -10.81
CA ASN A 336 -20.38 29.11 -11.16
C ASN A 336 -18.90 29.43 -10.88
N GLU A 337 -18.10 28.52 -10.28
CA GLU A 337 -16.65 28.69 -10.31
C GLU A 337 -16.22 28.71 -11.78
N SER A 338 -15.83 29.88 -12.27
CA SER A 338 -15.44 30.12 -13.66
C SER A 338 -14.48 29.05 -14.13
N ALA A 339 -14.89 28.27 -15.14
CA ALA A 339 -14.05 27.24 -15.73
C ALA A 339 -12.74 27.87 -16.21
N VAL A 340 -11.67 27.65 -15.46
CA VAL A 340 -10.34 28.14 -15.85
C VAL A 340 -9.97 27.47 -17.18
N LYS A 341 -9.93 28.27 -18.25
CA LYS A 341 -9.55 27.77 -19.58
C LYS A 341 -8.04 27.55 -19.62
N PHE A 342 -7.63 26.40 -20.09
CA PHE A 342 -6.22 26.05 -20.28
C PHE A 342 -6.02 25.34 -21.64
N PRO A 343 -4.85 25.50 -22.28
CA PRO A 343 -4.54 24.79 -23.50
C PRO A 343 -4.39 23.27 -23.25
N LEU A 344 -4.91 22.42 -24.13
CA LEU A 344 -4.72 20.98 -24.03
C LEU A 344 -3.24 20.57 -24.07
N ILE A 345 -2.43 21.25 -24.93
CA ILE A 345 -0.97 21.04 -25.01
C ILE A 345 -0.28 21.92 -23.97
N SER A 346 -0.47 21.60 -22.70
CA SER A 346 0.11 22.26 -21.55
C SER A 346 0.32 21.26 -20.41
N LYS A 347 1.07 21.65 -19.37
CA LYS A 347 1.18 20.82 -18.15
C LYS A 347 -0.19 20.52 -17.54
N THR A 348 -1.07 21.49 -17.51
CA THR A 348 -2.43 21.34 -16.98
C THR A 348 -3.22 20.31 -17.79
N GLY A 349 -3.18 20.40 -19.14
CA GLY A 349 -3.84 19.41 -19.99
C GLY A 349 -3.26 17.99 -19.86
N ALA A 350 -1.94 17.87 -19.73
CA ALA A 350 -1.30 16.57 -19.52
C ALA A 350 -1.65 15.95 -18.14
N ILE A 351 -1.76 16.79 -17.09
CA ILE A 351 -2.22 16.32 -15.75
C ILE A 351 -3.70 15.92 -15.80
N LEU A 352 -4.54 16.60 -16.59
CA LEU A 352 -5.91 16.14 -16.82
C LEU A 352 -5.93 14.74 -17.45
N GLY A 353 -5.12 14.52 -18.48
CA GLY A 353 -4.95 13.20 -19.08
C GLY A 353 -4.50 12.14 -18.07
N LEU A 354 -3.52 12.47 -17.23
CA LEU A 354 -3.08 11.59 -16.14
C LEU A 354 -4.21 11.27 -15.17
N ASN A 355 -5.00 12.26 -14.74
CA ASN A 355 -6.15 12.05 -13.83
C ASN A 355 -7.18 11.08 -14.44
N ILE A 356 -7.46 11.20 -15.73
CA ILE A 356 -8.38 10.30 -16.45
C ILE A 356 -7.80 8.88 -16.48
N VAL A 357 -6.52 8.73 -16.81
CA VAL A 357 -5.87 7.41 -16.86
C VAL A 357 -5.87 6.75 -15.49
N LEU A 358 -5.55 7.48 -14.42
CA LEU A 358 -5.55 6.95 -13.05
C LEU A 358 -6.98 6.61 -12.57
N ALA A 359 -7.98 7.40 -12.94
CA ALA A 359 -9.39 7.10 -12.66
C ALA A 359 -9.84 5.82 -13.39
N VAL A 360 -9.51 5.67 -14.67
CA VAL A 360 -9.79 4.45 -15.45
C VAL A 360 -9.08 3.24 -14.83
N ALA A 361 -7.81 3.37 -14.44
CA ALA A 361 -7.08 2.30 -13.76
C ALA A 361 -7.78 1.89 -12.45
N THR A 362 -8.22 2.86 -11.64
CA THR A 362 -8.94 2.59 -10.39
C THR A 362 -10.26 1.88 -10.64
N VAL A 363 -11.07 2.36 -11.60
CA VAL A 363 -12.37 1.75 -11.94
C VAL A 363 -12.17 0.34 -12.50
N SER A 364 -11.16 0.12 -13.36
CA SER A 364 -10.85 -1.20 -13.90
C SER A 364 -10.39 -2.17 -12.81
N THR A 365 -9.59 -1.70 -11.84
CA THR A 365 -9.20 -2.52 -10.67
C THR A 365 -10.43 -2.87 -9.83
N PHE A 366 -11.29 -1.90 -9.56
CA PHE A 366 -12.52 -2.12 -8.82
C PHE A 366 -13.42 -3.16 -9.51
N LEU A 367 -13.70 -2.97 -10.80
CA LEU A 367 -14.54 -3.88 -11.57
C LEU A 367 -13.95 -5.30 -11.60
N GLY A 368 -12.65 -5.45 -11.91
CA GLY A 368 -12.00 -6.76 -11.95
C GLY A 368 -12.01 -7.47 -10.58
N THR A 369 -11.84 -6.72 -9.50
CA THR A 369 -11.82 -7.26 -8.14
C THR A 369 -13.22 -7.71 -7.68
N PHE A 370 -14.27 -6.94 -7.99
CA PHE A 370 -15.63 -7.24 -7.53
C PHE A 370 -16.45 -8.07 -8.52
N TYR A 371 -16.01 -8.20 -9.77
CA TYR A 371 -16.75 -8.94 -10.80
C TYR A 371 -17.05 -10.40 -10.41
N PRO A 372 -16.09 -11.17 -9.82
CA PRO A 372 -16.39 -12.54 -9.35
C PRO A 372 -17.50 -12.59 -8.31
N MET A 373 -17.52 -11.66 -7.37
CA MET A 373 -18.55 -11.58 -6.33
C MET A 373 -19.93 -11.25 -6.92
N LEU A 374 -19.99 -10.29 -7.85
CA LEU A 374 -21.24 -9.93 -8.53
C LEU A 374 -21.76 -11.10 -9.36
N PHE A 375 -20.88 -11.80 -10.08
CA PHE A 375 -21.24 -12.95 -10.90
C PHE A 375 -21.84 -14.09 -10.07
N GLN A 376 -21.24 -14.36 -8.92
CA GLN A 376 -21.74 -15.35 -7.95
C GLN A 376 -23.05 -14.91 -7.31
N ALA A 377 -23.19 -13.63 -6.91
CA ALA A 377 -24.40 -13.09 -6.30
C ALA A 377 -25.61 -13.13 -7.25
N MET A 378 -25.39 -13.05 -8.56
CA MET A 378 -26.42 -13.18 -9.59
C MET A 378 -26.72 -14.64 -9.98
N ASN A 379 -26.10 -15.62 -9.31
CA ASN A 379 -26.21 -17.06 -9.61
C ASN A 379 -25.81 -17.43 -11.06
N TRP A 380 -24.88 -16.69 -11.66
CA TRP A 380 -24.34 -16.98 -12.99
C TRP A 380 -23.21 -18.02 -12.99
N GLY A 381 -22.83 -18.53 -11.80
CA GLY A 381 -21.75 -19.47 -11.58
C GLY A 381 -20.56 -18.85 -10.86
N SER A 382 -19.38 -19.47 -10.97
CA SER A 382 -18.11 -18.94 -10.42
C SER A 382 -17.17 -18.55 -11.55
N ILE A 383 -16.53 -17.40 -11.44
CA ILE A 383 -15.50 -16.91 -12.36
C ILE A 383 -14.30 -16.40 -11.57
N SER A 384 -13.12 -16.57 -12.14
CA SER A 384 -11.88 -16.01 -11.59
C SER A 384 -11.36 -14.89 -12.51
N VAL A 385 -11.00 -13.77 -11.92
CA VAL A 385 -10.38 -12.63 -12.61
C VAL A 385 -8.97 -12.47 -12.06
N GLY A 386 -7.97 -12.68 -12.90
CA GLY A 386 -6.56 -12.70 -12.50
C GLY A 386 -5.67 -11.85 -13.41
N ALA A 387 -4.36 -12.13 -13.36
CA ALA A 387 -3.32 -11.40 -14.07
C ALA A 387 -3.59 -11.13 -15.56
N PRO A 388 -4.18 -12.05 -16.37
CA PRO A 388 -4.45 -11.76 -17.78
C PRO A 388 -5.38 -10.56 -17.98
N TYR A 389 -6.44 -10.43 -17.17
CA TYR A 389 -7.34 -9.28 -17.23
C TYR A 389 -6.62 -7.99 -16.84
N PHE A 390 -6.01 -7.97 -15.66
CA PHE A 390 -5.38 -6.76 -15.15
C PHE A 390 -4.20 -6.32 -16.02
N ASN A 391 -3.33 -7.24 -16.45
CA ASN A 391 -2.18 -6.91 -17.28
C ASN A 391 -2.60 -6.35 -18.64
N SER A 392 -3.67 -6.88 -19.25
CA SER A 392 -4.17 -6.37 -20.54
C SER A 392 -4.63 -4.92 -20.49
N ILE A 393 -5.05 -4.44 -19.32
CA ILE A 393 -5.47 -3.05 -19.08
C ILE A 393 -4.30 -2.19 -18.59
N PHE A 394 -3.56 -2.68 -17.58
CA PHE A 394 -2.53 -1.88 -16.93
C PHE A 394 -1.29 -1.62 -17.79
N LEU A 395 -0.87 -2.55 -18.64
CA LEU A 395 0.29 -2.32 -19.51
C LEU A 395 0.07 -1.17 -20.49
N PRO A 396 -1.06 -1.08 -21.23
CA PRO A 396 -1.36 0.10 -22.05
C PRO A 396 -1.48 1.39 -21.24
N LEU A 397 -2.15 1.34 -20.07
CA LEU A 397 -2.28 2.52 -19.21
C LEU A 397 -0.93 2.99 -18.67
N LEU A 398 -0.05 2.09 -18.25
CA LEU A 398 1.31 2.42 -17.80
C LEU A 398 2.13 3.05 -18.95
N THR A 399 1.97 2.55 -20.18
CA THR A 399 2.60 3.14 -21.37
C THR A 399 2.17 4.60 -21.55
N LEU A 400 0.86 4.89 -21.41
CA LEU A 400 0.33 6.26 -21.47
C LEU A 400 0.84 7.12 -20.32
N VAL A 401 0.91 6.59 -19.09
CA VAL A 401 1.43 7.30 -17.92
C VAL A 401 2.89 7.69 -18.12
N LEU A 402 3.75 6.77 -18.51
CA LEU A 402 5.19 7.03 -18.73
C LEU A 402 5.41 8.06 -19.85
N PHE A 403 4.68 7.94 -20.96
CA PHE A 403 4.72 8.92 -22.05
C PHE A 403 4.26 10.30 -21.57
N ALA A 404 3.09 10.40 -20.91
CA ALA A 404 2.55 11.65 -20.40
C ALA A 404 3.48 12.27 -19.36
N MET A 405 4.12 11.46 -18.50
CA MET A 405 5.05 11.91 -17.48
C MET A 405 6.28 12.59 -18.10
N ALA A 406 6.95 11.95 -19.06
CA ALA A 406 8.08 12.54 -19.78
C ALA A 406 7.64 13.76 -20.61
N ALA A 407 6.51 13.68 -21.32
CA ALA A 407 5.96 14.79 -22.11
C ALA A 407 5.63 16.00 -21.23
N THR A 408 4.97 15.80 -20.06
CA THR A 408 4.60 16.85 -19.12
C THR A 408 5.81 17.63 -18.60
N LEU A 409 6.93 16.95 -18.37
CA LEU A 409 8.19 17.59 -18.00
C LEU A 409 8.72 18.52 -19.11
N CYS A 410 8.39 18.24 -20.36
CA CYS A 410 8.77 19.06 -21.52
C CYS A 410 7.84 20.26 -21.76
N LEU A 411 6.64 20.26 -21.19
CA LEU A 411 5.61 21.29 -21.39
C LEU A 411 5.73 22.43 -20.37
N SER A 412 5.13 23.57 -20.70
CA SER A 412 4.94 24.72 -19.81
C SER A 412 3.51 24.78 -19.28
N TRP A 413 3.28 25.55 -18.20
CA TRP A 413 1.94 25.69 -17.59
C TRP A 413 0.92 26.34 -18.53
N PHE A 414 1.34 27.32 -19.36
CA PHE A 414 0.44 28.07 -20.25
C PHE A 414 0.76 27.82 -21.73
N LYS A 415 1.87 28.31 -22.22
CA LYS A 415 2.26 28.19 -23.65
C LYS A 415 3.53 27.35 -23.75
N SER A 416 3.45 26.23 -24.46
CA SER A 416 4.57 25.32 -24.63
C SER A 416 5.42 25.68 -25.84
N ASP A 417 6.74 25.62 -25.68
CA ASP A 417 7.71 25.80 -26.74
C ASP A 417 7.86 24.47 -27.50
N LYS A 418 7.35 24.43 -28.73
CA LYS A 418 7.42 23.26 -29.60
C LYS A 418 8.85 22.82 -29.90
N LYS A 419 9.79 23.77 -30.10
CA LYS A 419 11.20 23.43 -30.37
C LYS A 419 11.85 22.70 -29.19
N ARG A 420 11.55 23.15 -27.98
CA ARG A 420 12.03 22.50 -26.74
C ARG A 420 11.45 21.10 -26.57
N PHE A 421 10.18 20.92 -26.89
CA PHE A 421 9.52 19.61 -26.85
C PHE A 421 10.17 18.63 -27.82
N PHE A 422 10.34 19.02 -29.11
CA PHE A 422 10.97 18.18 -30.12
C PHE A 422 12.43 17.84 -29.79
N LYS A 423 13.22 18.79 -29.26
CA LYS A 423 14.59 18.52 -28.81
C LYS A 423 14.66 17.39 -27.74
N ARG A 424 13.68 17.35 -26.85
CA ARG A 424 13.62 16.34 -25.79
C ARG A 424 13.06 15.00 -26.26
N LEU A 425 12.23 15.03 -27.29
CA LEU A 425 11.77 13.82 -27.97
C LEU A 425 12.95 13.05 -28.59
N LEU A 426 14.00 13.75 -29.03
CA LEU A 426 15.23 13.10 -29.53
C LEU A 426 15.92 12.20 -28.48
N LEU A 427 15.69 12.44 -27.19
CA LEU A 427 16.21 11.55 -26.13
C LEU A 427 15.56 10.16 -26.14
N LEU A 428 14.47 9.95 -26.88
CA LEU A 428 13.93 8.61 -27.11
C LEU A 428 14.91 7.71 -27.88
N ILE A 429 15.75 8.28 -28.76
CA ILE A 429 16.70 7.50 -29.55
C ILE A 429 17.72 6.79 -28.65
N PRO A 430 18.53 7.48 -27.81
CA PRO A 430 19.44 6.80 -26.90
C PRO A 430 18.71 5.94 -25.88
N ALA A 431 17.50 6.31 -25.43
CA ALA A 431 16.70 5.48 -24.54
C ALA A 431 16.33 4.14 -25.21
N ALA A 432 15.92 4.16 -26.45
CA ALA A 432 15.59 2.97 -27.23
C ALA A 432 16.82 2.06 -27.45
N VAL A 433 18.00 2.66 -27.72
CA VAL A 433 19.26 1.90 -27.87
C VAL A 433 19.62 1.20 -26.57
N ILE A 434 19.54 1.89 -25.43
CA ILE A 434 19.83 1.29 -24.12
C ILE A 434 18.80 0.19 -23.78
N ALA A 435 17.50 0.43 -23.99
CA ALA A 435 16.46 -0.57 -23.77
C ALA A 435 16.71 -1.83 -24.62
N TYR A 436 17.08 -1.65 -25.89
CA TYR A 436 17.45 -2.77 -26.76
C TYR A 436 18.68 -3.52 -26.22
N GLY A 437 19.72 -2.81 -25.81
CA GLY A 437 20.92 -3.42 -25.22
C GLY A 437 20.64 -4.21 -23.95
N MET A 438 19.72 -3.74 -23.07
CA MET A 438 19.30 -4.47 -21.88
C MET A 438 18.60 -5.80 -22.26
N ILE A 439 17.66 -5.74 -23.20
CA ILE A 439 16.96 -6.93 -23.69
C ILE A 439 17.93 -7.90 -24.39
N TRP A 440 18.78 -7.38 -25.25
CA TRP A 440 19.81 -8.17 -25.95
C TRP A 440 20.69 -8.94 -24.96
N ASN A 441 21.18 -8.26 -23.92
CA ASN A 441 21.99 -8.90 -22.88
C ASN A 441 21.22 -10.01 -22.15
N ALA A 442 19.93 -9.83 -21.87
CA ALA A 442 19.09 -10.86 -21.24
C ALA A 442 18.95 -12.09 -22.17
N LEU A 443 18.67 -11.88 -23.46
CA LEU A 443 18.50 -12.94 -24.45
C LEU A 443 19.78 -13.74 -24.71
N GLN A 444 20.96 -13.14 -24.51
CA GLN A 444 22.25 -13.86 -24.64
C GLN A 444 22.53 -14.78 -23.43
N ASN A 445 21.85 -14.56 -22.30
CA ASN A 445 22.07 -15.32 -21.08
C ASN A 445 21.11 -16.52 -20.92
N ASP A 446 20.06 -16.60 -21.72
CA ASP A 446 19.09 -17.69 -21.67
C ASP A 446 18.37 -17.83 -23.02
N ASP A 447 18.59 -18.94 -23.71
CA ASP A 447 18.04 -19.25 -25.06
C ASP A 447 16.51 -19.46 -25.04
N ALA A 448 15.90 -19.69 -23.86
CA ALA A 448 14.47 -19.84 -23.73
C ALA A 448 13.73 -18.50 -23.82
N LEU A 449 14.41 -17.39 -23.56
CA LEU A 449 13.81 -16.05 -23.58
C LEU A 449 13.50 -15.58 -25.01
N ARG A 450 12.52 -14.70 -25.13
CA ARG A 450 12.08 -14.11 -26.41
C ARG A 450 11.98 -12.59 -26.32
N PHE A 451 12.13 -11.92 -27.45
CA PHE A 451 11.94 -10.49 -27.56
C PHE A 451 10.47 -10.11 -27.42
N HIS A 452 10.17 -9.19 -26.50
CA HIS A 452 8.82 -8.68 -26.25
C HIS A 452 8.73 -7.20 -26.59
N VAL A 453 7.87 -6.85 -27.58
CA VAL A 453 7.68 -5.46 -28.03
C VAL A 453 7.17 -4.56 -26.90
N PHE A 454 6.22 -5.02 -26.09
CA PHE A 454 5.72 -4.24 -24.94
C PHE A 454 6.82 -3.95 -23.93
N ALA A 455 7.64 -4.93 -23.58
CA ALA A 455 8.77 -4.75 -22.69
C ALA A 455 9.75 -3.69 -23.23
N TYR A 456 10.06 -3.76 -24.52
CA TYR A 456 10.92 -2.79 -25.19
C TYR A 456 10.34 -1.36 -25.14
N VAL A 457 9.05 -1.19 -25.41
CA VAL A 457 8.37 0.11 -25.34
C VAL A 457 8.39 0.67 -23.90
N LEU A 458 8.03 -0.14 -22.90
CA LEU A 458 8.01 0.27 -21.51
C LEU A 458 9.41 0.66 -20.99
N LEU A 459 10.44 -0.13 -21.31
CA LEU A 459 11.82 0.18 -20.96
C LEU A 459 12.29 1.48 -21.62
N THR A 460 12.00 1.65 -22.92
CA THR A 460 12.34 2.87 -23.66
C THR A 460 11.72 4.10 -23.00
N LEU A 461 10.43 4.04 -22.66
CA LEU A 461 9.73 5.15 -22.01
C LEU A 461 10.24 5.40 -20.60
N ALA A 462 10.53 4.37 -19.81
CA ALA A 462 11.09 4.51 -18.48
C ALA A 462 12.46 5.19 -18.51
N ILE A 463 13.35 4.77 -19.41
CA ILE A 463 14.67 5.40 -19.59
C ILE A 463 14.52 6.85 -20.11
N TRP A 464 13.56 7.09 -20.99
CA TRP A 464 13.28 8.46 -21.46
C TRP A 464 12.78 9.37 -20.32
N VAL A 465 11.94 8.86 -19.41
CA VAL A 465 11.54 9.59 -18.19
C VAL A 465 12.77 9.96 -17.35
N LEU A 466 13.72 9.03 -17.15
CA LEU A 466 14.96 9.31 -16.43
C LEU A 466 15.76 10.43 -17.11
N PHE A 467 15.97 10.33 -18.42
CA PHE A 467 16.75 11.32 -19.16
C PHE A 467 16.12 12.71 -19.08
N VAL A 468 14.81 12.81 -19.33
CA VAL A 468 14.11 14.10 -19.28
C VAL A 468 14.10 14.67 -17.86
N THR A 469 13.88 13.84 -16.85
CA THR A 469 13.85 14.25 -15.44
C THR A 469 15.21 14.80 -15.00
N LEU A 470 16.29 14.09 -15.29
CA LEU A 470 17.64 14.48 -14.89
C LEU A 470 18.14 15.69 -15.70
N TRP A 471 18.00 15.65 -17.03
CA TRP A 471 18.45 16.74 -17.91
C TRP A 471 17.81 18.08 -17.58
N GLN A 472 16.51 18.09 -17.33
CA GLN A 472 15.78 19.34 -17.07
C GLN A 472 16.19 20.02 -15.78
N ASN A 473 16.62 19.24 -14.80
CA ASN A 473 16.84 19.69 -13.43
C ASN A 473 18.33 19.77 -13.05
N TRP A 474 19.24 19.27 -13.92
CA TRP A 474 20.68 19.26 -13.65
C TRP A 474 21.26 20.64 -13.31
N ALA A 475 20.80 21.70 -14.02
CA ALA A 475 21.21 23.08 -13.78
C ALA A 475 20.39 23.82 -12.70
N LYS A 476 19.34 23.18 -12.15
CA LYS A 476 18.38 23.80 -11.23
C LYS A 476 18.07 22.91 -10.03
N VAL A 477 19.07 22.21 -9.48
CA VAL A 477 18.89 21.41 -8.26
C VAL A 477 18.60 22.35 -7.08
N ARG A 478 17.39 22.91 -7.07
CA ARG A 478 16.83 23.54 -5.88
C ARG A 478 16.11 22.45 -5.07
N LEU A 479 16.23 22.51 -3.78
CA LEU A 479 15.56 21.62 -2.84
C LEU A 479 14.07 21.44 -3.16
N SER A 480 13.45 22.49 -3.76
CA SER A 480 12.06 22.49 -4.18
C SER A 480 11.68 21.53 -5.32
N TYR A 481 12.64 21.07 -6.11
CA TYR A 481 12.41 20.11 -7.20
C TYR A 481 12.93 18.71 -6.89
N PHE A 482 13.76 18.58 -5.84
CA PHE A 482 14.42 17.32 -5.50
C PHE A 482 13.42 16.20 -5.22
N GLY A 483 12.35 16.50 -4.47
CA GLY A 483 11.30 15.51 -4.21
C GLY A 483 10.62 14.99 -5.49
N MET A 484 10.32 15.88 -6.44
CA MET A 484 9.75 15.49 -7.73
C MET A 484 10.75 14.65 -8.55
N ILE A 485 12.04 15.01 -8.54
CA ILE A 485 13.09 14.25 -9.25
C ILE A 485 13.15 12.83 -8.71
N LEU A 486 13.25 12.67 -7.38
CA LEU A 486 13.29 11.36 -6.74
C LEU A 486 12.06 10.52 -7.09
N ALA A 487 10.85 11.10 -6.95
CA ALA A 487 9.62 10.37 -7.22
C ALA A 487 9.52 9.90 -8.69
N HIS A 488 9.83 10.77 -9.65
CA HIS A 488 9.75 10.43 -11.07
C HIS A 488 10.86 9.44 -11.51
N CYS A 489 12.08 9.60 -11.00
CA CYS A 489 13.13 8.61 -11.20
C CYS A 489 12.74 7.26 -10.56
N GLY A 490 12.11 7.30 -9.39
CA GLY A 490 11.60 6.11 -8.71
C GLY A 490 10.61 5.32 -9.56
N VAL A 491 9.61 5.98 -10.17
CA VAL A 491 8.67 5.32 -11.10
C VAL A 491 9.40 4.66 -12.26
N ALA A 492 10.34 5.36 -12.87
CA ALA A 492 11.08 4.82 -14.02
C ALA A 492 11.94 3.59 -13.62
N ILE A 493 12.66 3.67 -12.50
CA ILE A 493 13.50 2.59 -11.98
C ILE A 493 12.63 1.39 -11.58
N ALA A 494 11.50 1.61 -10.89
CA ALA A 494 10.55 0.55 -10.57
C ALA A 494 10.00 -0.15 -11.81
N THR A 495 9.65 0.63 -12.85
CA THR A 495 9.18 0.07 -14.11
C THR A 495 10.25 -0.79 -14.79
N MET A 496 11.52 -0.36 -14.78
CA MET A 496 12.62 -1.15 -15.34
C MET A 496 12.77 -2.48 -14.57
N GLY A 497 12.75 -2.46 -13.24
CA GLY A 497 12.77 -3.66 -12.41
C GLY A 497 11.60 -4.60 -12.68
N ALA A 498 10.38 -4.08 -12.69
CA ALA A 498 9.18 -4.84 -12.97
C ALA A 498 9.20 -5.50 -14.35
N VAL A 499 9.55 -4.74 -15.39
CA VAL A 499 9.58 -5.25 -16.77
C VAL A 499 10.67 -6.31 -16.92
N MET A 500 11.89 -6.07 -16.44
CA MET A 500 12.98 -7.02 -16.59
C MET A 500 12.71 -8.31 -15.82
N SER A 501 12.23 -8.24 -14.58
CA SER A 501 11.96 -9.45 -13.80
C SER A 501 10.76 -10.24 -14.31
N SER A 502 9.74 -9.58 -14.89
CA SER A 502 8.53 -10.25 -15.38
C SER A 502 8.65 -10.84 -16.78
N TYR A 503 9.41 -10.20 -17.68
CA TYR A 503 9.54 -10.64 -19.08
C TYR A 503 10.83 -11.42 -19.36
N PHE A 504 11.87 -11.22 -18.54
CA PHE A 504 13.20 -11.79 -18.77
C PHE A 504 13.70 -12.57 -17.55
N GLY A 505 12.81 -12.92 -16.62
CA GLY A 505 13.07 -13.88 -15.56
C GLY A 505 13.04 -15.31 -16.11
N SER A 506 13.94 -16.16 -15.62
CA SER A 506 13.98 -17.60 -15.95
C SER A 506 13.47 -18.41 -14.77
N GLU A 507 12.76 -19.49 -15.06
CA GLU A 507 12.20 -20.42 -14.07
C GLU A 507 12.31 -21.85 -14.56
N LEU A 508 12.68 -22.78 -13.65
CA LEU A 508 12.75 -24.20 -13.94
C LEU A 508 12.33 -25.03 -12.73
N GLY A 509 11.30 -25.89 -12.91
CA GLY A 509 10.92 -26.89 -11.92
C GLY A 509 11.72 -28.17 -12.14
N VAL A 510 12.36 -28.67 -11.08
CA VAL A 510 13.24 -29.84 -11.16
C VAL A 510 13.05 -30.74 -9.93
N ARG A 511 13.44 -32.00 -10.10
CA ARG A 511 13.59 -33.00 -9.04
C ARG A 511 15.06 -33.29 -8.89
N LEU A 512 15.61 -33.09 -7.68
CA LEU A 512 17.04 -33.30 -7.42
C LEU A 512 17.25 -34.12 -6.16
N ALA A 513 18.22 -35.03 -6.22
CA ALA A 513 18.81 -35.70 -5.09
C ALA A 513 20.16 -35.04 -4.73
N PRO A 514 20.67 -35.23 -3.50
CA PRO A 514 22.00 -34.77 -3.12
C PRO A 514 23.07 -35.12 -4.14
N GLN A 515 24.01 -34.21 -4.38
CA GLN A 515 25.10 -34.30 -5.36
C GLN A 515 24.68 -34.21 -6.83
N GLN A 516 23.43 -33.83 -7.10
CA GLN A 516 22.99 -33.54 -8.47
C GLN A 516 23.06 -32.05 -8.78
N SER A 517 23.27 -31.73 -10.05
CA SER A 517 23.32 -30.35 -10.55
C SER A 517 22.27 -30.12 -11.62
N GLN A 518 21.81 -28.86 -11.71
CA GLN A 518 20.92 -28.41 -12.74
C GLN A 518 21.32 -27.04 -13.28
N GLN A 519 21.28 -26.87 -14.58
CA GLN A 519 21.56 -25.59 -15.25
C GLN A 519 20.31 -24.77 -15.46
N LEU A 520 20.41 -23.44 -15.19
CA LEU A 520 19.41 -22.44 -15.53
C LEU A 520 20.11 -21.20 -16.11
N GLY A 521 20.01 -20.99 -17.44
CA GLY A 521 20.75 -19.95 -18.13
C GLY A 521 22.26 -20.05 -17.89
N GLN A 522 22.84 -19.00 -17.36
CA GLN A 522 24.28 -18.94 -17.06
C GLN A 522 24.70 -19.52 -15.70
N PHE A 523 23.74 -20.00 -14.90
CA PHE A 523 23.97 -20.49 -13.55
C PHE A 523 23.80 -22.02 -13.49
N GLU A 524 24.68 -22.67 -12.76
CA GLU A 524 24.57 -24.07 -12.42
C GLU A 524 24.30 -24.21 -10.92
N PHE A 525 23.22 -24.89 -10.55
CA PHE A 525 22.78 -25.12 -9.18
C PHE A 525 23.16 -26.55 -8.79
N HIS A 526 24.12 -26.68 -7.90
CA HIS A 526 24.56 -27.96 -7.35
C HIS A 526 23.93 -28.19 -5.98
N TYR A 527 23.06 -29.22 -5.86
CA TYR A 527 22.47 -29.62 -4.59
C TYR A 527 23.48 -30.47 -3.81
N ASP A 528 24.14 -29.89 -2.80
CA ASP A 528 25.21 -30.54 -2.03
C ASP A 528 24.64 -31.58 -1.05
N ARG A 529 23.85 -31.15 -0.08
CA ARG A 529 23.31 -31.99 0.99
C ARG A 529 22.01 -31.42 1.54
N PHE A 530 21.34 -32.23 2.39
CA PHE A 530 20.25 -31.74 3.23
C PHE A 530 20.51 -32.07 4.70
N SER A 531 19.85 -31.34 5.62
CA SER A 531 19.81 -31.59 7.06
C SER A 531 18.42 -31.34 7.60
N ASN A 532 18.16 -31.90 8.81
CA ASN A 532 16.97 -31.56 9.61
C ASN A 532 17.43 -30.65 10.75
N GLU A 533 16.72 -29.55 10.95
CA GLU A 533 17.00 -28.57 11.99
C GLU A 533 15.78 -28.34 12.87
N ILE A 534 16.01 -27.96 14.14
CA ILE A 534 14.94 -27.68 15.10
C ILE A 534 14.95 -26.17 15.36
N GLY A 535 13.85 -25.50 15.00
CA GLY A 535 13.61 -24.11 15.29
C GLY A 535 12.84 -23.90 16.61
N PRO A 536 12.48 -22.66 16.94
CA PRO A 536 11.78 -22.34 18.20
C PRO A 536 10.42 -23.00 18.36
N ASN A 537 9.63 -23.08 17.28
CA ASN A 537 8.27 -23.65 17.23
C ASN A 537 8.01 -24.44 15.94
N PHE A 538 9.07 -24.85 15.24
CA PHE A 538 8.99 -25.64 14.02
C PHE A 538 10.17 -26.63 13.92
N THR A 539 10.03 -27.61 13.05
CA THR A 539 11.13 -28.42 12.52
C THR A 539 11.34 -28.10 11.05
N ALA A 540 12.58 -28.04 10.59
CA ALA A 540 12.92 -27.67 9.22
C ALA A 540 13.71 -28.77 8.52
N GLU A 541 13.34 -29.06 7.27
CA GLU A 541 14.19 -29.72 6.28
C GLU A 541 14.95 -28.64 5.53
N VAL A 542 16.27 -28.69 5.51
CA VAL A 542 17.15 -27.64 4.98
C VAL A 542 18.00 -28.22 3.86
N ALA A 543 17.93 -27.63 2.68
CA ALA A 543 18.76 -28.02 1.53
C ALA A 543 19.88 -27.00 1.29
N PHE A 544 21.08 -27.48 0.99
CA PHE A 544 22.26 -26.63 0.73
C PHE A 544 22.61 -26.69 -0.75
N PHE A 545 22.63 -25.53 -1.38
CA PHE A 545 23.00 -25.36 -2.79
C PHE A 545 24.27 -24.55 -2.94
N ASN A 546 25.22 -25.06 -3.74
CA ASN A 546 26.36 -24.29 -4.25
C ASN A 546 26.04 -23.88 -5.68
N VAL A 547 25.98 -22.57 -5.93
CA VAL A 547 25.69 -22.04 -7.26
C VAL A 547 26.96 -21.55 -7.90
N SER A 548 27.20 -21.96 -9.15
CA SER A 548 28.29 -21.46 -9.97
C SER A 548 27.76 -20.65 -11.16
N LYS A 549 28.57 -19.67 -11.60
CA LYS A 549 28.31 -18.88 -12.81
C LYS A 549 29.44 -19.08 -13.80
N GLN A 550 29.12 -19.69 -14.94
CA GLN A 550 30.12 -20.01 -15.97
C GLN A 550 31.36 -20.77 -15.38
N GLY A 551 31.08 -21.77 -14.53
CA GLY A 551 32.11 -22.59 -13.88
C GLY A 551 32.87 -21.95 -12.71
N LYS A 552 32.51 -20.72 -12.30
CA LYS A 552 33.11 -20.07 -11.11
C LYS A 552 32.11 -20.07 -9.95
N PRO A 553 32.54 -20.36 -8.70
CA PRO A 553 31.67 -20.22 -7.53
C PRO A 553 31.05 -18.84 -7.48
N TYR A 554 29.74 -18.78 -7.19
CA TYR A 554 28.97 -17.54 -7.21
C TYR A 554 28.24 -17.28 -5.88
N ALA A 555 27.44 -18.24 -5.39
CA ALA A 555 26.66 -18.08 -4.17
C ALA A 555 26.39 -19.43 -3.49
N GLU A 556 26.17 -19.40 -2.18
CA GLU A 556 25.56 -20.50 -1.42
C GLU A 556 24.13 -20.11 -1.09
N ILE A 557 23.17 -20.99 -1.35
CA ILE A 557 21.73 -20.72 -1.17
C ILE A 557 21.13 -21.88 -0.38
N VAL A 558 20.32 -21.53 0.65
CA VAL A 558 19.79 -22.48 1.61
C VAL A 558 18.26 -22.31 1.70
N PRO A 559 17.47 -22.99 0.86
CA PRO A 559 16.02 -23.07 1.02
C PRO A 559 15.65 -24.03 2.14
N GLU A 560 14.53 -23.75 2.81
CA GLU A 560 14.02 -24.56 3.92
C GLU A 560 12.56 -24.98 3.68
N ARG A 561 12.17 -26.07 4.31
CA ARG A 561 10.79 -26.50 4.41
C ARG A 561 10.48 -26.74 5.88
N ARG A 562 9.72 -25.79 6.48
CA ARG A 562 9.39 -25.76 7.91
C ARG A 562 8.06 -26.43 8.18
N TYR A 563 8.01 -27.28 9.18
CA TYR A 563 6.79 -27.85 9.72
C TYR A 563 6.52 -27.27 11.10
N TYR A 564 5.38 -26.60 11.26
CA TYR A 564 4.94 -25.95 12.49
C TYR A 564 4.02 -26.88 13.26
N ASP A 565 4.48 -27.40 14.42
CA ASP A 565 3.82 -28.47 15.15
C ASP A 565 2.42 -28.10 15.67
N VAL A 566 2.26 -26.90 16.23
CA VAL A 566 0.99 -26.43 16.82
C VAL A 566 -0.08 -26.21 15.74
N ARG A 567 0.29 -25.62 14.61
CA ARG A 567 -0.61 -25.36 13.47
C ARG A 567 -0.73 -26.55 12.52
N THR A 568 0.11 -27.57 12.66
CA THR A 568 0.20 -28.72 11.74
C THR A 568 0.30 -28.27 10.27
N MET A 569 1.12 -27.27 10.02
CA MET A 569 1.25 -26.61 8.72
C MET A 569 2.69 -26.63 8.24
N THR A 570 2.88 -26.96 6.96
CA THR A 570 4.18 -26.88 6.30
C THR A 570 4.28 -25.61 5.48
N MET A 571 5.40 -24.88 5.64
CA MET A 571 5.75 -23.70 4.87
C MET A 571 7.11 -23.89 4.19
N SER A 572 7.23 -23.39 2.96
CA SER A 572 8.51 -23.36 2.25
C SER A 572 9.13 -21.97 2.41
N GLU A 573 10.30 -21.92 3.02
CA GLU A 573 11.11 -20.71 3.12
C GLU A 573 12.09 -20.67 1.96
N VAL A 574 12.13 -19.55 1.29
CA VAL A 574 12.89 -19.36 0.07
C VAL A 574 14.37 -19.19 0.37
N GLY A 575 15.22 -19.95 -0.31
CA GLY A 575 16.64 -19.66 -0.40
C GLY A 575 16.86 -18.52 -1.40
N LEU A 576 17.49 -17.43 -0.99
CA LEU A 576 17.64 -16.21 -1.79
C LEU A 576 19.07 -15.68 -1.77
N ASP A 577 19.72 -15.58 -2.94
CA ASP A 577 20.90 -14.74 -3.14
C ASP A 577 20.50 -13.44 -3.81
N ALA A 578 20.71 -12.36 -3.09
CA ALA A 578 20.16 -11.05 -3.37
C ALA A 578 21.18 -10.14 -4.07
N GLY A 579 21.05 -9.96 -5.39
CA GLY A 579 21.97 -9.16 -6.21
C GLY A 579 21.35 -7.89 -6.79
N LEU A 580 22.18 -6.83 -6.97
CA LEU A 580 21.73 -5.59 -7.61
C LEU A 580 21.25 -5.80 -9.05
N TRP A 581 21.82 -6.76 -9.76
CA TRP A 581 21.54 -7.05 -11.16
C TRP A 581 20.53 -8.19 -11.36
N GLY A 582 20.24 -8.96 -10.31
CA GLY A 582 19.27 -10.03 -10.32
C GLY A 582 19.41 -10.92 -9.10
N ASP A 583 18.31 -11.51 -8.69
CA ASP A 583 18.25 -12.46 -7.58
C ASP A 583 18.26 -13.89 -8.12
N LEU A 584 19.01 -14.77 -7.44
CA LEU A 584 18.83 -16.22 -7.52
C LEU A 584 17.90 -16.67 -6.40
N TYR A 585 16.96 -17.53 -6.72
CA TYR A 585 15.84 -17.82 -5.86
C TYR A 585 15.51 -19.31 -5.97
N ILE A 586 15.50 -20.04 -4.86
CA ILE A 586 15.19 -21.47 -4.79
C ILE A 586 14.04 -21.71 -3.84
N VAL A 587 13.03 -22.42 -4.29
CA VAL A 587 11.93 -22.92 -3.45
C VAL A 587 12.04 -24.42 -3.31
N MET A 588 12.02 -24.90 -2.08
CA MET A 588 12.00 -26.32 -1.74
C MET A 588 10.54 -26.79 -1.64
N GLY A 589 10.19 -27.78 -2.45
CA GLY A 589 8.85 -28.36 -2.50
C GLY A 589 8.74 -29.69 -1.76
N ASP A 590 8.04 -30.66 -2.34
CA ASP A 590 7.73 -31.92 -1.68
C ASP A 590 8.95 -32.81 -1.49
N ASN A 591 9.00 -33.49 -0.32
CA ASN A 591 9.96 -34.51 0.01
C ASN A 591 9.56 -35.83 -0.68
N LEU A 592 10.44 -36.36 -1.53
CA LEU A 592 10.25 -37.58 -2.30
C LEU A 592 10.93 -38.79 -1.64
N GLY A 593 11.57 -38.59 -0.49
CA GLY A 593 12.32 -39.59 0.26
C GLY A 593 13.82 -39.63 -0.07
N LYS A 594 14.61 -40.15 0.85
CA LYS A 594 16.09 -40.31 0.73
C LYS A 594 16.84 -38.98 0.44
N GLY A 595 16.29 -37.85 0.89
CA GLY A 595 16.89 -36.52 0.65
C GLY A 595 16.62 -35.95 -0.74
N GLU A 596 15.76 -36.60 -1.51
CA GLU A 596 15.32 -36.10 -2.81
C GLU A 596 14.10 -35.19 -2.65
N PHE A 597 14.12 -34.03 -3.28
CA PHE A 597 13.04 -33.04 -3.22
C PHE A 597 12.72 -32.47 -4.60
N THR A 598 11.53 -31.92 -4.72
CA THR A 598 11.20 -31.02 -5.83
C THR A 598 11.71 -29.62 -5.53
N PHE A 599 12.29 -28.96 -6.52
CA PHE A 599 12.75 -27.57 -6.41
C PHE A 599 12.23 -26.73 -7.56
N ARG A 600 11.97 -25.45 -7.28
CA ARG A 600 11.80 -24.42 -8.32
C ARG A 600 12.99 -23.46 -8.23
N LEU A 601 13.74 -23.41 -9.32
CA LEU A 601 14.90 -22.55 -9.47
C LEU A 601 14.49 -21.33 -10.29
N HIS A 602 14.85 -20.13 -9.82
CA HIS A 602 14.53 -18.90 -10.53
C HIS A 602 15.77 -17.98 -10.62
N TYR A 603 15.81 -17.24 -11.73
CA TYR A 603 16.63 -16.05 -11.87
C TYR A 603 15.75 -14.86 -12.18
N LYS A 604 15.80 -13.79 -11.38
CA LYS A 604 14.94 -12.60 -11.48
C LYS A 604 15.80 -11.35 -11.73
N PRO A 605 16.04 -10.97 -13.01
CA PRO A 605 16.90 -9.83 -13.34
C PRO A 605 16.27 -8.52 -12.87
N LEU A 606 17.06 -7.64 -12.27
CA LEU A 606 16.71 -6.29 -11.80
C LEU A 606 15.52 -6.22 -10.84
N ILE A 607 15.09 -7.30 -10.20
CA ILE A 607 13.93 -7.27 -9.30
C ILE A 607 14.12 -6.24 -8.16
N ARG A 608 15.35 -6.05 -7.66
CA ARG A 608 15.64 -5.06 -6.62
C ARG A 608 15.45 -3.61 -7.04
N TRP A 609 15.46 -3.34 -8.33
CA TRP A 609 15.16 -2.01 -8.86
C TRP A 609 13.69 -1.64 -8.66
N LEU A 610 12.79 -2.63 -8.59
CA LEU A 610 11.39 -2.40 -8.23
C LEU A 610 11.28 -1.81 -6.81
N TRP A 611 11.97 -2.44 -5.83
CA TRP A 611 12.00 -1.98 -4.44
C TRP A 611 12.69 -0.62 -4.31
N LEU A 612 13.83 -0.46 -4.93
CA LEU A 612 14.57 0.80 -4.97
C LEU A 612 13.71 1.94 -5.54
N GLY A 613 13.03 1.69 -6.64
CA GLY A 613 12.14 2.66 -7.26
C GLY A 613 10.99 3.09 -6.33
N GLY A 614 10.38 2.15 -5.61
CA GLY A 614 9.34 2.43 -4.62
C GLY A 614 9.86 3.27 -3.44
N ILE A 615 11.04 2.94 -2.93
CA ILE A 615 11.70 3.73 -1.87
C ILE A 615 11.99 5.17 -2.36
N LEU A 616 12.48 5.33 -3.59
CA LEU A 616 12.73 6.65 -4.18
C LEU A 616 11.43 7.46 -4.34
N MET A 617 10.31 6.82 -4.72
CA MET A 617 9.01 7.47 -4.77
C MET A 617 8.60 7.98 -3.39
N ALA A 618 8.74 7.16 -2.36
CA ALA A 618 8.40 7.53 -0.98
C ALA A 618 9.30 8.66 -0.46
N LEU A 619 10.62 8.60 -0.68
CA LEU A 619 11.55 9.66 -0.32
C LEU A 619 11.25 10.96 -1.08
N GLY A 620 10.82 10.86 -2.33
CA GLY A 620 10.37 11.99 -3.13
C GLY A 620 9.15 12.70 -2.53
N ALA A 621 8.18 11.93 -2.04
CA ALA A 621 7.01 12.45 -1.33
C ALA A 621 7.42 13.12 0.00
N LEU A 622 8.32 12.50 0.77
CA LEU A 622 8.85 13.07 2.02
C LEU A 622 9.54 14.41 1.79
N CYS A 623 10.48 14.47 0.85
CA CYS A 623 11.19 15.70 0.50
C CYS A 623 10.23 16.81 0.05
N SER A 624 9.17 16.44 -0.70
CA SER A 624 8.13 17.37 -1.14
C SER A 624 7.31 17.90 0.05
N ALA A 625 6.97 17.07 1.02
CA ALA A 625 6.23 17.46 2.22
C ALA A 625 7.05 18.42 3.12
N ILE A 626 8.33 18.11 3.34
CA ILE A 626 9.26 18.96 4.11
C ILE A 626 9.39 20.34 3.46
N ASN A 627 9.52 20.39 2.14
CA ASN A 627 9.66 21.65 1.40
C ASN A 627 8.39 22.51 1.46
N LEU A 628 7.20 21.91 1.52
CA LEU A 628 5.95 22.65 1.72
C LEU A 628 5.90 23.35 3.09
N LYS A 629 6.40 22.68 4.14
CA LYS A 629 6.48 23.25 5.48
C LYS A 629 7.43 24.45 5.51
N ARG A 630 8.65 24.31 4.98
CA ARG A 630 9.65 25.38 4.94
C ARG A 630 9.15 26.65 4.25
N LYS A 631 8.44 26.54 3.12
CA LYS A 631 7.82 27.67 2.43
C LYS A 631 6.64 28.32 3.16
N ARG A 632 6.13 27.69 4.21
CA ARG A 632 5.11 28.28 5.08
C ARG A 632 5.75 29.11 6.20
N ASP A 633 6.94 28.72 6.61
CA ASP A 633 7.67 29.38 7.70
C ASP A 633 8.52 30.59 7.19
N GLU A 634 8.85 30.63 5.88
CA GLU A 634 9.37 31.80 5.14
C GLU A 634 8.21 32.73 4.70
#